data_6934c81d328b87bf8b8fcc88fa06cf97
#
_entry.id   6934c81d328b87bf8b8fcc88fa06cf97
#
_cell.length_a   1.000
_cell.length_b   1.000
_cell.length_c   1.000
_cell.angle_alpha   90.00
_cell.angle_beta   90.00
_cell.angle_gamma   90.00
#
_symmetry.space_group_name_H-M   'P 1'
#
loop_
_entity.id
_entity.type
_entity.pdbx_description
1 polymer ?
#
loop_
_entity_poly.entity_id
_entity_poly.type
_entity_poly.pdbx_seq_one_letter_code
_entity_poly.pdbx_strand_id
1 'polypeptide(L)'
;MNDVADVVRPHLDVLFCGINPGVRSGQLGRHFARPGNRFWKVLHGAGFTDRVLDPGEQEALLDYGLGITNLVERTSRAASDLTPEELRQGAIRLERKVAALAPRFVAVLGVQAYRVAFRRPSARVGRQPEPIGDGSGLWLLPNPSGLQARYQLDDMIGLYRELRLTAATVEP
;
A
#
# COMPACT_ATOMS: atom_id res chain seq x y z
N MET A 1 -9.11 19.05 9.93
CA MET A 1 -7.98 18.22 9.61
C MET A 1 -8.40 17.17 8.59
N ASN A 2 -7.66 17.04 7.53
CA ASN A 2 -8.04 16.15 6.43
C ASN A 2 -7.40 14.78 6.64
N ASP A 3 -8.06 13.95 7.43
CA ASP A 3 -7.58 12.62 7.76
C ASP A 3 -8.21 11.56 6.85
N VAL A 4 -7.42 10.57 6.49
CA VAL A 4 -7.92 9.38 5.80
C VAL A 4 -7.75 8.20 6.76
N ALA A 5 -8.87 7.68 7.26
CA ALA A 5 -8.86 6.56 8.18
C ALA A 5 -8.37 5.29 7.49
N ASP A 6 -7.65 4.45 8.22
CA ASP A 6 -7.29 3.13 7.73
C ASP A 6 -8.54 2.31 7.43
N VAL A 7 -8.44 1.48 6.40
CA VAL A 7 -9.45 0.46 6.08
C VAL A 7 -8.84 -0.88 6.49
N VAL A 8 -9.09 -1.30 7.72
CA VAL A 8 -8.40 -2.46 8.31
C VAL A 8 -9.31 -3.30 9.19
N ARG A 9 -8.97 -4.56 9.32
CA ARG A 9 -9.44 -5.51 10.32
C ARG A 9 -8.35 -6.55 10.59
N PRO A 10 -8.45 -7.34 11.68
CA PRO A 10 -7.48 -8.40 11.91
C PRO A 10 -7.50 -9.48 10.81
N HIS A 11 -6.34 -10.08 10.60
CA HIS A 11 -6.16 -11.27 9.75
C HIS A 11 -6.53 -11.07 8.29
N LEU A 12 -6.23 -9.90 7.73
CA LEU A 12 -6.38 -9.66 6.30
C LEU A 12 -5.41 -10.55 5.50
N ASP A 13 -5.78 -10.89 4.28
CA ASP A 13 -4.85 -11.56 3.36
C ASP A 13 -3.73 -10.61 2.94
N VAL A 14 -4.07 -9.38 2.57
CA VAL A 14 -3.10 -8.36 2.18
C VAL A 14 -3.49 -7.00 2.76
N LEU A 15 -2.53 -6.36 3.44
CA LEU A 15 -2.62 -4.96 3.85
C LEU A 15 -1.75 -4.13 2.92
N PHE A 16 -2.37 -3.27 2.12
CA PHE A 16 -1.65 -2.33 1.28
C PHE A 16 -1.29 -1.09 2.10
N CYS A 17 -0.04 -0.66 2.02
CA CYS A 17 0.46 0.52 2.72
C CYS A 17 0.90 1.57 1.71
N GLY A 18 0.08 2.60 1.51
CA GLY A 18 0.46 3.78 0.75
C GLY A 18 1.51 4.60 1.50
N ILE A 19 2.09 5.58 0.84
CA ILE A 19 3.12 6.42 1.49
C ILE A 19 2.45 7.45 2.40
N ASN A 20 1.57 8.27 1.84
CA ASN A 20 0.75 9.21 2.59
C ASN A 20 -0.43 9.67 1.73
N PRO A 21 -1.49 10.21 2.32
CA PRO A 21 -2.61 10.73 1.54
C PRO A 21 -2.20 11.94 0.72
N GLY A 22 -2.63 11.98 -0.54
CA GLY A 22 -2.58 13.18 -1.33
C GLY A 22 -3.65 14.19 -0.91
N VAL A 23 -3.58 15.40 -1.42
CA VAL A 23 -4.52 16.48 -1.05
C VAL A 23 -5.98 16.08 -1.31
N ARG A 24 -6.26 15.50 -2.48
CA ARG A 24 -7.61 15.08 -2.84
C ARG A 24 -8.14 13.98 -1.91
N SER A 25 -7.31 13.01 -1.58
CA SER A 25 -7.65 11.93 -0.65
C SER A 25 -7.97 12.48 0.73
N GLY A 26 -7.14 13.41 1.23
CA GLY A 26 -7.39 14.07 2.51
C GLY A 26 -8.71 14.86 2.53
N GLN A 27 -9.02 15.58 1.46
CA GLN A 27 -10.26 16.33 1.35
C GLN A 27 -11.50 15.45 1.38
N LEU A 28 -11.43 14.28 0.76
CA LEU A 28 -12.56 13.36 0.64
C LEU A 28 -12.59 12.29 1.73
N GLY A 29 -11.53 12.13 2.51
CA GLY A 29 -11.39 11.03 3.47
C GLY A 29 -11.34 9.67 2.81
N ARG A 30 -10.79 9.57 1.60
CA ARG A 30 -10.79 8.34 0.78
C ARG A 30 -9.40 8.08 0.23
N HIS A 31 -8.96 6.82 0.31
CA HIS A 31 -7.67 6.41 -0.20
C HIS A 31 -7.61 6.47 -1.73
N PHE A 32 -6.46 6.90 -2.25
CA PHE A 32 -6.16 6.89 -3.70
C PHE A 32 -7.28 7.55 -4.52
N ALA A 33 -7.78 8.69 -4.05
CA ALA A 33 -8.96 9.35 -4.61
C ALA A 33 -8.64 10.35 -5.73
N ARG A 34 -7.36 10.67 -5.96
CA ARG A 34 -6.98 11.58 -7.03
C ARG A 34 -7.35 10.99 -8.39
N PRO A 35 -8.02 11.75 -9.28
CA PRO A 35 -8.21 11.33 -10.65
C PRO A 35 -6.84 10.98 -11.29
N GLY A 36 -6.77 9.86 -11.97
CA GLY A 36 -5.52 9.35 -12.53
C GLY A 36 -4.73 8.41 -11.60
N ASN A 37 -5.10 8.28 -10.34
CA ASN A 37 -4.52 7.23 -9.49
C ASN A 37 -4.97 5.86 -10.00
N ARG A 38 -4.02 4.95 -10.13
CA ARG A 38 -4.25 3.65 -10.76
C ARG A 38 -4.57 2.52 -9.78
N PHE A 39 -4.54 2.77 -8.47
CA PHE A 39 -4.68 1.73 -7.46
C PHE A 39 -5.89 0.83 -7.69
N TRP A 40 -7.07 1.43 -7.83
CA TRP A 40 -8.34 0.69 -7.96
C TRP A 40 -8.39 -0.14 -9.23
N LYS A 41 -7.89 0.39 -10.34
CA LYS A 41 -7.77 -0.33 -11.63
C LYS A 41 -6.76 -1.46 -11.55
N VAL A 42 -5.65 -1.23 -10.87
CA VAL A 42 -4.59 -2.23 -10.71
C VAL A 42 -5.09 -3.40 -9.86
N LEU A 43 -5.82 -3.14 -8.77
CA LEU A 43 -6.39 -4.20 -7.95
C LEU A 43 -7.31 -5.10 -8.75
N HIS A 44 -8.19 -4.52 -9.55
CA HIS A 44 -9.09 -5.30 -10.40
C HIS A 44 -8.31 -6.06 -11.48
N GLY A 45 -7.41 -5.38 -12.19
CA GLY A 45 -6.60 -6.02 -13.24
C GLY A 45 -5.73 -7.16 -12.73
N ALA A 46 -5.22 -7.05 -11.50
CA ALA A 46 -4.44 -8.11 -10.86
C ALA A 46 -5.28 -9.25 -10.28
N GLY A 47 -6.60 -9.08 -10.25
CA GLY A 47 -7.53 -10.13 -9.80
C GLY A 47 -7.85 -10.07 -8.30
N PHE A 48 -7.49 -9.00 -7.59
CA PHE A 48 -7.84 -8.86 -6.17
C PHE A 48 -9.32 -8.58 -5.95
N THR A 49 -9.95 -7.86 -6.87
CA THR A 49 -11.38 -7.54 -6.81
C THR A 49 -12.06 -7.97 -8.10
N ASP A 50 -13.35 -8.26 -8.03
CA ASP A 50 -14.12 -8.74 -9.18
C ASP A 50 -14.62 -7.60 -10.09
N ARG A 51 -14.46 -6.35 -9.64
CA ARG A 51 -14.76 -5.13 -10.40
C ARG A 51 -13.85 -4.01 -9.95
N VAL A 52 -13.79 -2.93 -10.72
CA VAL A 52 -13.08 -1.73 -10.33
C VAL A 52 -13.92 -1.00 -9.27
N LEU A 53 -13.42 -0.94 -8.04
CA LEU A 53 -14.09 -0.21 -6.97
C LEU A 53 -13.85 1.30 -7.13
N ASP A 54 -14.86 2.08 -6.74
CA ASP A 54 -14.70 3.52 -6.57
C ASP A 54 -14.03 3.80 -5.22
N PRO A 55 -13.20 4.86 -5.08
CA PRO A 55 -12.64 5.22 -3.78
C PRO A 55 -13.70 5.37 -2.67
N GLY A 56 -14.92 5.77 -3.02
CA GLY A 56 -16.05 5.85 -2.07
C GLY A 56 -16.52 4.49 -1.56
N GLU A 57 -16.10 3.41 -2.20
CA GLU A 57 -16.42 2.05 -1.80
C GLU A 57 -15.25 1.35 -1.09
N GLN A 58 -14.28 2.11 -0.58
CA GLN A 58 -13.04 1.55 -0.02
C GLN A 58 -13.28 0.51 1.08
N GLU A 59 -14.35 0.65 1.85
CA GLU A 59 -14.69 -0.32 2.91
C GLU A 59 -15.02 -1.70 2.35
N ALA A 60 -15.44 -1.81 1.09
CA ALA A 60 -15.72 -3.08 0.44
C ALA A 60 -14.47 -3.96 0.30
N LEU A 61 -13.26 -3.37 0.36
CA LEU A 61 -12.00 -4.12 0.34
C LEU A 61 -11.95 -5.18 1.43
N LEU A 62 -12.52 -4.90 2.60
CA LEU A 62 -12.51 -5.84 3.73
C LEU A 62 -13.19 -7.17 3.38
N ASP A 63 -14.22 -7.14 2.55
CA ASP A 63 -14.91 -8.35 2.09
C ASP A 63 -14.03 -9.21 1.17
N TYR A 64 -13.03 -8.61 0.55
CA TYR A 64 -12.04 -9.32 -0.27
C TYR A 64 -10.82 -9.76 0.53
N GLY A 65 -10.79 -9.54 1.85
CA GLY A 65 -9.62 -9.81 2.67
C GLY A 65 -8.49 -8.79 2.50
N LEU A 66 -8.82 -7.60 2.02
CA LEU A 66 -7.85 -6.54 1.70
C LEU A 66 -8.08 -5.32 2.58
N GLY A 67 -7.01 -4.58 2.84
CA GLY A 67 -7.09 -3.32 3.57
C GLY A 67 -6.07 -2.31 3.09
N ILE A 68 -6.20 -1.09 3.60
CA ILE A 68 -5.29 0.01 3.27
C ILE A 68 -4.92 0.77 4.53
N THR A 69 -3.64 1.07 4.65
CA THR A 69 -3.08 2.03 5.60
C THR A 69 -2.09 2.93 4.87
N ASN A 70 -1.50 3.88 5.57
CA ASN A 70 -0.42 4.73 5.06
C ASN A 70 0.76 4.70 6.00
N LEU A 71 1.95 4.89 5.45
CA LEU A 71 3.19 4.97 6.21
C LEU A 71 3.20 6.24 7.07
N VAL A 72 2.78 7.36 6.47
CA VAL A 72 2.67 8.67 7.12
C VAL A 72 1.24 9.18 6.98
N GLU A 73 0.66 9.68 8.07
CA GLU A 73 -0.74 10.15 8.07
C GLU A 73 -0.90 11.53 7.45
N ARG A 74 0.15 12.36 7.50
CA ARG A 74 0.11 13.74 7.02
C ARG A 74 -0.14 13.82 5.52
N THR A 75 -1.11 14.62 5.13
CA THR A 75 -1.42 14.91 3.72
C THR A 75 -0.31 15.76 3.10
N SER A 76 0.06 15.49 1.85
CA SER A 76 0.97 16.33 1.08
C SER A 76 0.67 16.24 -0.41
N ARG A 77 1.24 17.16 -1.20
CA ARG A 77 1.09 17.16 -2.66
C ARG A 77 1.82 15.97 -3.29
N ALA A 78 3.00 15.66 -2.77
CA ALA A 78 3.82 14.58 -3.27
C ALA A 78 4.50 13.86 -2.11
N ALA A 79 4.79 12.57 -2.29
CA ALA A 79 5.53 11.80 -1.29
C ALA A 79 6.93 12.40 -1.01
N SER A 80 7.52 13.08 -1.99
CA SER A 80 8.82 13.77 -1.84
C SER A 80 8.78 14.96 -0.88
N ASP A 81 7.60 15.42 -0.49
CA ASP A 81 7.45 16.48 0.52
C ASP A 81 7.69 15.96 1.94
N LEU A 82 7.71 14.65 2.12
CA LEU A 82 7.94 14.03 3.42
C LEU A 82 9.44 13.97 3.73
N THR A 83 9.80 14.22 5.00
CA THR A 83 11.18 14.11 5.43
C THR A 83 11.59 12.65 5.63
N PRO A 84 12.90 12.32 5.52
CA PRO A 84 13.38 10.98 5.84
C PRO A 84 12.98 10.52 7.25
N GLU A 85 12.98 11.43 8.22
CA GLU A 85 12.59 11.10 9.59
C GLU A 85 11.10 10.73 9.70
N GLU A 86 10.22 11.46 9.00
CA GLU A 86 8.80 11.12 8.95
C GLU A 86 8.60 9.72 8.39
N LEU A 87 9.33 9.36 7.34
CA LEU A 87 9.26 8.05 6.71
C LEU A 87 9.74 6.95 7.66
N ARG A 88 10.85 7.17 8.37
CA ARG A 88 11.40 6.20 9.31
C ARG A 88 10.46 5.97 10.50
N GLN A 89 9.88 7.03 11.04
CA GLN A 89 8.87 6.92 12.10
C GLN A 89 7.63 6.20 11.60
N GLY A 90 7.26 6.42 10.33
CA GLY A 90 6.19 5.68 9.68
C GLY A 90 6.43 4.18 9.64
N ALA A 91 7.66 3.76 9.33
CA ALA A 91 8.03 2.34 9.33
C ALA A 91 7.88 1.71 10.71
N ILE A 92 8.28 2.42 11.76
CA ILE A 92 8.14 1.96 13.14
C ILE A 92 6.66 1.77 13.51
N ARG A 93 5.81 2.75 13.14
CA ARG A 93 4.36 2.64 13.37
C ARG A 93 3.74 1.49 12.59
N LEU A 94 4.17 1.29 11.34
CA LEU A 94 3.69 0.19 10.51
C LEU A 94 4.01 -1.16 11.14
N GLU A 95 5.24 -1.35 11.62
CA GLU A 95 5.65 -2.57 12.34
C GLU A 95 4.69 -2.91 13.47
N ARG A 96 4.37 -1.93 14.30
CA ARG A 96 3.46 -2.11 15.45
C ARG A 96 2.03 -2.43 14.99
N LYS A 97 1.56 -1.72 13.97
CA LYS A 97 0.23 -1.93 13.41
C LYS A 97 0.10 -3.34 12.83
N VAL A 98 1.09 -3.78 12.07
CA VAL A 98 1.12 -5.12 11.47
C VAL A 98 1.18 -6.20 12.56
N ALA A 99 1.99 -6.02 13.59
CA ALA A 99 2.02 -6.96 14.72
C ALA A 99 0.64 -7.11 15.38
N ALA A 100 -0.08 -6.00 15.53
CA ALA A 100 -1.42 -6.01 16.15
C ALA A 100 -2.50 -6.62 15.24
N LEU A 101 -2.46 -6.34 13.95
CA LEU A 101 -3.49 -6.77 12.99
C LEU A 101 -3.23 -8.16 12.39
N ALA A 102 -1.99 -8.60 12.40
CA ALA A 102 -1.56 -9.90 11.87
C ALA A 102 -2.08 -10.21 10.45
N PRO A 103 -1.89 -9.30 9.46
CA PRO A 103 -2.19 -9.64 8.07
C PRO A 103 -1.21 -10.72 7.59
N ARG A 104 -1.61 -11.50 6.59
CA ARG A 104 -0.70 -12.51 6.02
C ARG A 104 0.44 -11.82 5.27
N PHE A 105 0.12 -10.83 4.46
CA PHE A 105 1.09 -10.06 3.68
C PHE A 105 0.86 -8.57 3.84
N VAL A 106 1.94 -7.80 3.75
CA VAL A 106 1.92 -6.33 3.70
C VAL A 106 2.63 -5.90 2.42
N ALA A 107 2.03 -5.00 1.66
CA ALA A 107 2.63 -4.44 0.46
C ALA A 107 2.82 -2.94 0.62
N VAL A 108 4.06 -2.47 0.64
CA VAL A 108 4.39 -1.05 0.67
C VAL A 108 4.45 -0.52 -0.76
N LEU A 109 3.70 0.54 -1.04
CA LEU A 109 3.48 1.06 -2.38
C LEU A 109 4.33 2.31 -2.65
N GLY A 110 5.63 2.11 -2.87
CA GLY A 110 6.54 3.20 -3.18
C GLY A 110 7.99 2.84 -2.91
N VAL A 111 8.77 2.73 -3.97
CA VAL A 111 10.14 2.19 -3.90
C VAL A 111 11.08 3.11 -3.12
N GLN A 112 11.13 4.39 -3.48
CA GLN A 112 12.06 5.33 -2.83
C GLN A 112 11.72 5.55 -1.36
N ALA A 113 10.44 5.75 -1.07
CA ALA A 113 9.98 5.91 0.31
C ALA A 113 10.30 4.68 1.17
N TYR A 114 10.09 3.48 0.63
CA TYR A 114 10.43 2.25 1.31
C TYR A 114 11.92 2.17 1.65
N ARG A 115 12.78 2.46 0.66
CA ARG A 115 14.24 2.40 0.85
C ARG A 115 14.71 3.30 1.99
N VAL A 116 14.13 4.49 2.10
CA VAL A 116 14.42 5.44 3.19
C VAL A 116 13.82 4.96 4.51
N ALA A 117 12.53 4.64 4.51
CA ALA A 117 11.78 4.30 5.73
C ALA A 117 12.37 3.06 6.43
N PHE A 118 12.72 2.04 5.66
CA PHE A 118 13.23 0.77 6.19
C PHE A 118 14.76 0.67 6.15
N ARG A 119 15.45 1.74 5.77
CA ARG A 119 16.92 1.80 5.68
C ARG A 119 17.50 0.69 4.81
N ARG A 120 16.87 0.45 3.66
CA ARG A 120 17.25 -0.61 2.70
C ARG A 120 17.45 -0.01 1.32
N PRO A 121 18.57 0.70 1.09
CA PRO A 121 18.76 1.48 -0.15
C PRO A 121 18.83 0.64 -1.42
N SER A 122 19.10 -0.67 -1.30
CA SER A 122 19.18 -1.58 -2.43
C SER A 122 17.94 -2.44 -2.62
N ALA A 123 16.87 -2.20 -1.87
CA ALA A 123 15.63 -2.98 -2.00
C ALA A 123 15.06 -2.89 -3.42
N ARG A 124 14.53 -4.01 -3.90
CA ARG A 124 13.94 -4.14 -5.23
C ARG A 124 12.45 -4.47 -5.13
N VAL A 125 11.70 -4.10 -6.15
CA VAL A 125 10.30 -4.48 -6.29
C VAL A 125 10.14 -5.99 -6.18
N GLY A 126 9.10 -6.43 -5.49
CA GLY A 126 8.76 -7.82 -5.28
C GLY A 126 8.78 -8.20 -3.81
N ARG A 127 8.82 -9.51 -3.56
CA ARG A 127 8.87 -10.04 -2.20
C ARG A 127 10.19 -9.68 -1.53
N GLN A 128 10.10 -9.18 -0.30
CA GLN A 128 11.28 -8.84 0.48
C GLN A 128 11.75 -10.05 1.31
N PRO A 129 13.07 -10.18 1.54
CA PRO A 129 13.59 -11.31 2.32
C PRO A 129 13.24 -11.21 3.82
N GLU A 130 13.04 -9.99 4.34
CA GLU A 130 12.71 -9.78 5.74
C GLU A 130 11.18 -9.76 5.93
N PRO A 131 10.66 -10.43 6.96
CA PRO A 131 9.25 -10.28 7.35
C PRO A 131 9.01 -8.95 8.06
N ILE A 132 7.76 -8.64 8.35
CA ILE A 132 7.36 -7.47 9.11
C ILE A 132 6.37 -7.88 10.22
N GLY A 133 6.35 -7.14 11.32
CA GLY A 133 5.53 -7.49 12.48
C GLY A 133 5.94 -8.84 13.07
N ASP A 134 4.97 -9.67 13.35
CA ASP A 134 5.20 -10.99 13.95
C ASP A 134 5.24 -12.11 12.90
N GLY A 135 5.78 -11.82 11.72
CA GLY A 135 5.99 -12.81 10.68
C GLY A 135 5.15 -12.64 9.42
N SER A 136 4.51 -11.48 9.23
CA SER A 136 3.83 -11.18 7.96
C SER A 136 4.83 -11.07 6.81
N GLY A 137 4.47 -11.61 5.64
CA GLY A 137 5.30 -11.45 4.44
C GLY A 137 5.31 -10.00 3.98
N LEU A 138 6.45 -9.52 3.49
CA LEU A 138 6.62 -8.12 3.09
C LEU A 138 6.91 -8.03 1.60
N TRP A 139 6.18 -7.15 0.93
CA TRP A 139 6.32 -6.86 -0.50
C TRP A 139 6.56 -5.39 -0.74
N LEU A 140 7.32 -5.10 -1.78
CA LEU A 140 7.56 -3.75 -2.28
C LEU A 140 6.99 -3.66 -3.68
N LEU A 141 6.07 -2.72 -3.89
CA LEU A 141 5.42 -2.49 -5.17
C LEU A 141 5.56 -1.01 -5.57
N PRO A 142 5.47 -0.71 -6.88
CA PRO A 142 5.48 0.68 -7.32
C PRO A 142 4.28 1.46 -6.78
N ASN A 143 4.47 2.73 -6.52
CA ASN A 143 3.39 3.66 -6.15
C ASN A 143 2.39 3.74 -7.32
N PRO A 144 1.10 3.51 -7.10
CA PRO A 144 0.08 3.57 -8.16
C PRO A 144 -0.30 4.99 -8.57
N SER A 145 0.35 6.00 -8.05
CA SER A 145 0.12 7.40 -8.41
C SER A 145 0.19 7.58 -9.93
N GLY A 146 -0.70 8.39 -10.50
CA GLY A 146 -0.66 8.79 -11.90
C GLY A 146 0.59 9.59 -12.27
N LEU A 147 1.33 10.10 -11.28
CA LEU A 147 2.62 10.78 -11.49
C LEU A 147 3.78 9.81 -11.67
N GLN A 148 3.59 8.53 -11.37
CA GLN A 148 4.60 7.50 -11.57
C GLN A 148 4.74 7.20 -13.07
N ALA A 149 5.89 7.58 -13.66
CA ALA A 149 6.11 7.46 -15.11
C ALA A 149 6.86 6.19 -15.52
N ARG A 150 7.54 5.53 -14.58
CA ARG A 150 8.40 4.38 -14.89
C ARG A 150 7.62 3.13 -15.29
N TYR A 151 6.44 2.93 -14.69
CA TYR A 151 5.63 1.74 -14.93
C TYR A 151 4.34 2.10 -15.66
N GLN A 152 4.05 1.40 -16.75
CA GLN A 152 2.76 1.47 -17.41
C GLN A 152 1.73 0.67 -16.60
N LEU A 153 0.45 0.88 -16.91
CA LEU A 153 -0.64 0.20 -16.20
C LEU A 153 -0.49 -1.33 -16.22
N ASP A 154 -0.20 -1.90 -17.39
CA ASP A 154 -0.08 -3.36 -17.52
C ASP A 154 1.12 -3.92 -16.78
N ASP A 155 2.24 -3.19 -16.74
CA ASP A 155 3.41 -3.58 -15.95
C ASP A 155 3.06 -3.63 -14.48
N MET A 156 2.36 -2.62 -14.01
CA MET A 156 1.96 -2.51 -12.61
C MET A 156 0.97 -3.63 -12.24
N ILE A 157 0.00 -3.90 -13.10
CA ILE A 157 -0.95 -5.01 -12.92
C ILE A 157 -0.19 -6.34 -12.78
N GLY A 158 0.82 -6.57 -13.61
CA GLY A 158 1.63 -7.80 -13.54
C GLY A 158 2.34 -7.96 -12.21
N LEU A 159 2.94 -6.87 -11.70
CA LEU A 159 3.65 -6.90 -10.41
C LEU A 159 2.70 -7.14 -9.24
N TYR A 160 1.55 -6.49 -9.23
CA TYR A 160 0.53 -6.69 -8.18
C TYR A 160 -0.06 -8.10 -8.26
N ARG A 161 -0.21 -8.64 -9.48
CA ARG A 161 -0.70 -10.02 -9.66
C ARG A 161 0.25 -11.05 -9.06
N GLU A 162 1.55 -10.84 -9.13
CA GLU A 162 2.54 -11.73 -8.49
C GLU A 162 2.28 -11.84 -6.98
N LEU A 163 2.01 -10.71 -6.32
CA LEU A 163 1.63 -10.71 -4.91
C LEU A 163 0.34 -11.53 -4.69
N ARG A 164 -0.69 -11.29 -5.50
CA ARG A 164 -1.95 -12.01 -5.36
C ARG A 164 -1.77 -13.52 -5.48
N LEU A 165 -1.02 -13.97 -6.48
CA LEU A 165 -0.77 -15.39 -6.69
C LEU A 165 0.02 -15.99 -5.52
N THR A 166 1.01 -15.28 -5.01
CA THR A 166 1.78 -15.70 -3.85
C THR A 166 0.89 -15.80 -2.61
N ALA A 167 0.07 -14.79 -2.35
CA ALA A 167 -0.84 -14.78 -1.21
C ALA A 167 -1.87 -15.91 -1.26
N ALA A 168 -2.24 -16.37 -2.44
CA ALA A 168 -3.20 -17.47 -2.62
C ALA A 168 -2.59 -18.86 -2.38
N THR A 169 -1.26 -19.01 -2.53
CA THR A 169 -0.61 -20.32 -2.59
C THR A 169 0.49 -20.55 -1.55
N VAL A 170 1.01 -19.49 -0.91
CA VAL A 170 2.20 -19.54 -0.06
C VAL A 170 1.88 -18.97 1.31
N GLU A 171 2.40 -19.60 2.36
CA GLU A 171 2.39 -19.02 3.71
C GLU A 171 3.35 -17.83 3.78
N PRO A 172 3.07 -16.85 4.61
CA PRO A 172 3.90 -15.66 4.76
C PRO A 172 5.32 -15.95 5.23
#